data_fbcec1f389f0d9b1fede25eddacbd446
#
_entry.id   fbcec1f389f0d9b1fede25eddacbd446
#
_cell.length_a   1.000
_cell.length_b   1.000
_cell.length_c   1.000
_cell.angle_alpha   90.00
_cell.angle_beta   90.00
_cell.angle_gamma   90.00
#
_symmetry.space_group_name_H-M   'P 1'
#
loop_
_entity.id
_entity.type
_entity.pdbx_description
1 polymer ?
#
loop_
_entity_poly.entity_id
_entity_poly.type
_entity_poly.pdbx_seq_one_letter_code
_entity_poly.pdbx_strand_id
1 'polypeptide(L)'
;LLLTERLILGIGLRYDSSVKGFNFGVGSGLMYENEVLFEEKLKLYEQSDFITIRMCALSTFSFSISEFITIHNTTFFQPDVTNFFSDFRLLNDLSIITEFNDYFSLENKIIFRHDSDPPSALKEDDLAFVAGVLFSF
;
A
#
# COMPACT_ATOMS: atom_id res chain seq x y z
N LEU A 1 6.61 9.58 15.78
CA LEU A 1 6.58 9.83 14.33
C LEU A 1 7.85 10.59 13.95
N LEU A 2 8.61 10.06 13.00
CA LEU A 2 9.85 10.66 12.50
C LEU A 2 9.57 11.63 11.34
N LEU A 3 8.51 11.36 10.57
CA LEU A 3 8.11 12.14 9.41
C LEU A 3 7.40 13.43 9.84
N THR A 4 7.90 14.57 9.37
CA THR A 4 7.31 15.90 9.63
C THR A 4 6.37 16.32 8.51
N GLU A 5 6.82 16.14 7.27
CA GLU A 5 6.07 16.52 6.07
C GLU A 5 6.39 15.54 4.93
N ARG A 6 5.39 15.26 4.11
CA ARG A 6 5.53 14.44 2.92
C ARG A 6 4.69 15.00 1.78
N LEU A 7 5.33 15.34 0.68
CA LEU A 7 4.67 15.73 -0.57
C LEU A 7 4.83 14.61 -1.59
N ILE A 8 3.71 14.14 -2.14
CA ILE A 8 3.69 13.11 -3.19
C ILE A 8 2.92 13.64 -4.38
N LEU A 9 3.52 13.57 -5.56
CA LEU A 9 2.89 13.86 -6.84
C LEU A 9 3.16 12.70 -7.79
N GLY A 10 2.13 12.22 -8.49
CA GLY A 10 2.30 11.08 -9.39
C GLY A 10 1.36 11.11 -10.58
N ILE A 11 1.77 10.40 -11.63
CA ILE A 11 0.97 10.15 -12.82
C ILE A 11 1.14 8.70 -13.24
N GLY A 12 0.06 8.05 -13.68
CA GLY A 12 0.10 6.66 -14.09
C GLY A 12 -1.08 6.26 -14.97
N LEU A 13 -1.00 5.04 -15.46
CA LEU A 13 -2.05 4.38 -16.23
C LEU A 13 -2.49 3.12 -15.49
N ARG A 14 -3.78 2.83 -15.56
CA ARG A 14 -4.37 1.62 -14.99
C ARG A 14 -5.29 0.96 -16.01
N TYR A 15 -5.25 -0.35 -16.04
CA TYR A 15 -6.14 -1.21 -16.79
C TYR A 15 -6.90 -2.11 -15.84
N ASP A 16 -8.22 -2.12 -15.94
CA ASP A 16 -9.11 -2.98 -15.16
C ASP A 16 -9.89 -3.90 -16.10
N SER A 17 -10.08 -5.15 -15.68
CA SER A 17 -10.86 -6.15 -16.40
C SER A 17 -11.62 -7.04 -15.43
N SER A 18 -12.73 -7.62 -15.92
CA SER A 18 -13.58 -8.53 -15.17
C SER A 18 -13.89 -9.76 -16.02
N VAL A 19 -13.66 -10.94 -15.46
CA VAL A 19 -13.93 -12.23 -16.13
C VAL A 19 -14.61 -13.18 -15.14
N LYS A 20 -15.85 -13.56 -15.40
CA LYS A 20 -16.61 -14.57 -14.63
C LYS A 20 -16.57 -14.36 -13.10
N GLY A 21 -16.76 -13.12 -12.63
CA GLY A 21 -16.76 -12.79 -11.20
C GLY A 21 -15.37 -12.60 -10.58
N PHE A 22 -14.30 -12.75 -11.35
CA PHE A 22 -12.95 -12.35 -10.98
C PHE A 22 -12.64 -10.98 -11.58
N ASN A 23 -12.39 -9.99 -10.74
CA ASN A 23 -12.00 -8.66 -11.16
C ASN A 23 -10.51 -8.49 -10.90
N PHE A 24 -9.79 -7.94 -11.86
CA PHE A 24 -8.38 -7.63 -11.68
C PHE A 24 -8.03 -6.29 -12.33
N GLY A 25 -7.04 -5.64 -11.77
CA GLY A 25 -6.48 -4.41 -12.29
C GLY A 25 -4.96 -4.43 -12.21
N VAL A 26 -4.32 -3.84 -13.19
CA VAL A 26 -2.88 -3.61 -13.20
C VAL A 26 -2.61 -2.17 -13.59
N GLY A 27 -1.62 -1.57 -12.96
CA GLY A 27 -1.25 -0.19 -13.24
C GLY A 27 0.24 0.04 -13.11
N SER A 28 0.70 1.10 -13.74
CA SER A 28 2.07 1.58 -13.60
C SER A 28 2.12 3.09 -13.72
N GLY A 29 3.04 3.72 -13.00
CA GLY A 29 3.21 5.16 -13.01
C GLY A 29 4.56 5.59 -12.47
N LEU A 30 4.75 6.91 -12.45
CA LEU A 30 5.88 7.58 -11.82
C LEU A 30 5.38 8.46 -10.69
N MET A 31 6.11 8.50 -9.61
CA MET A 31 5.80 9.25 -8.40
C MET A 31 7.03 10.05 -7.98
N TYR A 32 6.83 11.34 -7.81
CA TYR A 32 7.78 12.23 -7.14
C TYR A 32 7.42 12.30 -5.66
N GLU A 33 8.40 12.11 -4.81
CA GLU A 33 8.26 12.12 -3.37
C GLU A 33 9.29 13.07 -2.76
N ASN A 34 8.82 13.93 -1.87
CA ASN A 34 9.67 14.77 -1.03
C ASN A 34 9.26 14.54 0.43
N GLU A 35 10.17 14.04 1.24
CA GLU A 35 9.97 13.76 2.66
C GLU A 35 10.90 14.63 3.51
N VAL A 36 10.33 15.22 4.56
CA VAL A 36 11.05 15.97 5.59
C VAL A 36 10.95 15.21 6.90
N LEU A 37 12.09 14.80 7.44
CA LEU A 37 12.16 14.03 8.67
C LEU A 37 12.49 14.92 9.87
N PHE A 38 12.08 14.46 11.06
CA PHE A 38 12.36 15.17 12.32
C PHE A 38 13.80 14.96 12.76
N GLU A 39 14.61 16.00 12.72
CA GLU A 39 16.08 15.97 12.89
C GLU A 39 16.57 15.36 14.20
N GLU A 40 15.84 15.52 15.33
CA GLU A 40 16.25 14.98 16.63
C GLU A 40 16.39 13.45 16.68
N LYS A 41 15.80 12.74 15.71
CA LYS A 41 15.83 11.27 15.63
C LYS A 41 16.73 10.74 14.52
N LEU A 42 17.35 11.62 13.76
CA LEU A 42 18.28 11.25 12.70
C LEU A 42 19.68 10.95 13.28
N LYS A 43 20.37 10.02 12.65
CA LYS A 43 21.80 9.86 12.90
C LYS A 43 22.56 11.02 12.24
N LEU A 44 23.79 11.26 12.74
CA LEU A 44 24.67 12.34 12.28
C LEU A 44 24.91 12.43 10.76
N TYR A 45 24.54 11.40 9.98
CA TYR A 45 24.78 11.30 8.54
C TYR A 45 23.50 11.25 7.70
N GLU A 46 22.32 11.26 8.35
CA GLU A 46 21.03 11.25 7.61
C GLU A 46 20.66 12.69 7.25
N GLN A 47 20.18 12.86 6.03
CA GLN A 47 19.61 14.14 5.60
C GLN A 47 18.21 14.30 6.20
N SER A 48 17.81 15.53 6.46
CA SER A 48 16.47 15.86 6.91
C SER A 48 15.45 15.85 5.75
N ASP A 49 15.92 16.13 4.52
CA ASP A 49 15.10 16.25 3.32
C ASP A 49 15.48 15.17 2.30
N PHE A 50 14.50 14.37 1.88
CA PHE A 50 14.67 13.32 0.88
C PHE A 50 13.79 13.61 -0.33
N ILE A 51 14.41 13.67 -1.50
CA ILE A 51 13.72 13.77 -2.79
C ILE A 51 13.98 12.47 -3.55
N THR A 52 12.90 11.75 -3.87
CA THR A 52 12.99 10.46 -4.55
C THR A 52 11.99 10.42 -5.71
N ILE A 53 12.42 9.83 -6.83
CA ILE A 53 11.50 9.49 -7.92
C ILE A 53 11.33 7.98 -7.91
N ARG A 54 10.09 7.53 -7.70
CA ARG A 54 9.74 6.11 -7.65
C ARG A 54 8.90 5.71 -8.85
N MET A 55 9.17 4.54 -9.37
CA MET A 55 8.20 3.86 -10.21
C MET A 55 7.14 3.25 -9.30
N CYS A 56 5.89 3.24 -9.73
CA CYS A 56 4.81 2.59 -9.00
C CYS A 56 4.17 1.53 -9.89
N ALA A 57 4.22 0.28 -9.49
CA ALA A 57 3.46 -0.80 -10.07
C ALA A 57 2.31 -1.16 -9.11
N LEU A 58 1.11 -1.29 -9.67
CA LEU A 58 -0.12 -1.63 -8.95
C LEU A 58 -0.68 -2.93 -9.48
N SER A 59 -1.07 -3.83 -8.59
CA SER A 59 -1.98 -4.92 -8.91
C SER A 59 -3.15 -4.95 -7.94
N THR A 60 -4.34 -5.20 -8.47
CA THR A 60 -5.55 -5.42 -7.67
C THR A 60 -6.25 -6.68 -8.16
N PHE A 61 -6.84 -7.43 -7.25
CA PHE A 61 -7.79 -8.46 -7.60
C PHE A 61 -8.92 -8.54 -6.59
N SER A 62 -10.07 -8.99 -7.06
CA SER A 62 -11.24 -9.25 -6.24
C SER A 62 -12.01 -10.43 -6.81
N PHE A 63 -12.39 -11.36 -5.95
CA PHE A 63 -13.24 -12.48 -6.33
C PHE A 63 -14.08 -12.97 -5.15
N SER A 64 -15.26 -13.50 -5.45
CA SER A 64 -16.14 -14.11 -4.47
C SER A 64 -15.91 -15.62 -4.42
N ILE A 65 -15.56 -16.15 -3.25
CA ILE A 65 -15.44 -17.58 -2.99
C ILE A 65 -16.83 -18.21 -2.90
N SER A 66 -17.79 -17.44 -2.35
CA SER A 66 -19.20 -17.82 -2.20
C SER A 66 -20.07 -16.59 -2.33
N GLU A 67 -21.39 -16.77 -2.23
CA GLU A 67 -22.37 -15.65 -2.19
C GLU A 67 -22.13 -14.70 -1.00
N PHE A 68 -21.45 -15.19 0.06
CA PHE A 68 -21.26 -14.46 1.30
C PHE A 68 -19.81 -14.02 1.55
N ILE A 69 -18.84 -14.50 0.77
CA ILE A 69 -17.41 -14.25 1.05
C ILE A 69 -16.74 -13.70 -0.19
N THR A 70 -16.22 -12.49 -0.07
CA THR A 70 -15.43 -11.81 -1.11
C THR A 70 -14.03 -11.50 -0.60
N ILE A 71 -13.04 -11.78 -1.42
CA ILE A 71 -11.64 -11.44 -1.17
C ILE A 71 -11.25 -10.28 -2.09
N HIS A 72 -10.58 -9.27 -1.50
CA HIS A 72 -9.93 -8.18 -2.20
C HIS A 72 -8.46 -8.14 -1.84
N ASN A 73 -7.62 -7.89 -2.83
CA ASN A 73 -6.20 -7.62 -2.59
C ASN A 73 -5.75 -6.43 -3.42
N THR A 74 -4.92 -5.60 -2.82
CA THR A 74 -4.25 -4.49 -3.48
C THR A 74 -2.77 -4.54 -3.12
N THR A 75 -1.92 -4.54 -4.13
CA THR A 75 -0.47 -4.55 -3.96
C THR A 75 0.14 -3.39 -4.73
N PHE A 76 0.99 -2.62 -4.06
CA PHE A 76 1.86 -1.61 -4.66
C PHE A 76 3.31 -2.04 -4.50
N PHE A 77 4.07 -1.95 -5.58
CA PHE A 77 5.51 -2.08 -5.59
C PHE A 77 6.11 -0.76 -6.10
N GLN A 78 6.95 -0.11 -5.29
CA GLN A 78 7.41 1.25 -5.51
C GLN A 78 8.94 1.32 -5.38
N PRO A 79 9.70 0.83 -6.38
CA PRO A 79 11.14 0.96 -6.40
C PRO A 79 11.57 2.40 -6.73
N ASP A 80 12.69 2.83 -6.17
CA ASP A 80 13.42 4.00 -6.64
C ASP A 80 13.91 3.78 -8.07
N VAL A 81 13.81 4.79 -8.95
CA VAL A 81 14.22 4.65 -10.36
C VAL A 81 15.72 4.51 -10.54
N THR A 82 16.53 4.96 -9.57
CA THR A 82 17.99 4.91 -9.62
C THR A 82 18.56 3.69 -8.89
N ASN A 83 17.86 3.19 -7.85
CA ASN A 83 18.30 2.11 -6.97
C ASN A 83 17.28 0.96 -6.88
N PHE A 84 16.75 0.53 -8.00
CA PHE A 84 15.58 -0.35 -8.16
C PHE A 84 15.51 -1.57 -7.24
N PHE A 85 16.63 -2.24 -6.97
CA PHE A 85 16.68 -3.45 -6.14
C PHE A 85 17.13 -3.22 -4.71
N SER A 86 17.66 -2.05 -4.39
CA SER A 86 18.15 -1.72 -3.05
C SER A 86 17.28 -0.73 -2.30
N ASP A 87 16.47 0.05 -3.02
CA ASP A 87 15.50 0.97 -2.43
C ASP A 87 14.12 0.74 -3.07
N PHE A 88 13.27 0.01 -2.38
CA PHE A 88 11.88 -0.23 -2.80
C PHE A 88 10.94 -0.31 -1.61
N ARG A 89 9.68 0.03 -1.86
CA ARG A 89 8.58 -0.17 -0.93
C ARG A 89 7.58 -1.17 -1.51
N LEU A 90 7.12 -2.08 -0.68
CA LEU A 90 6.05 -3.02 -0.98
C LEU A 90 4.90 -2.79 0.01
N LEU A 91 3.72 -2.51 -0.52
CA LEU A 91 2.49 -2.35 0.27
C LEU A 91 1.49 -3.39 -0.21
N ASN A 92 0.95 -4.17 0.71
CA ASN A 92 -0.08 -5.14 0.40
C ASN A 92 -1.23 -5.04 1.39
N ASP A 93 -2.44 -4.88 0.87
CA ASP A 93 -3.67 -4.87 1.64
C ASP A 93 -4.53 -6.05 1.17
N LEU A 94 -4.75 -7.03 2.03
CA LEU A 94 -5.61 -8.19 1.80
C LEU A 94 -6.85 -8.06 2.69
N SER A 95 -8.03 -8.03 2.10
CA SER A 95 -9.31 -7.90 2.79
C SER A 95 -10.20 -9.11 2.48
N ILE A 96 -10.81 -9.67 3.52
CA ILE A 96 -11.82 -10.73 3.45
C ILE A 96 -13.10 -10.17 4.02
N ILE A 97 -14.12 -10.00 3.17
CA ILE A 97 -15.44 -9.51 3.55
C ILE A 97 -16.37 -10.70 3.62
N THR A 98 -17.04 -10.84 4.78
CA THR A 98 -18.07 -11.86 5.01
C THR A 98 -19.42 -11.15 5.21
N GLU A 99 -20.33 -11.32 4.27
CA GLU A 99 -21.68 -10.75 4.30
C GLU A 99 -22.63 -11.73 5.03
N PHE A 100 -23.24 -11.29 6.14
CA PHE A 100 -24.21 -12.10 6.90
C PHE A 100 -25.64 -11.85 6.42
N ASN A 101 -25.92 -10.64 5.96
CA ASN A 101 -27.16 -10.24 5.33
C ASN A 101 -26.95 -8.89 4.59
N ASP A 102 -28.01 -8.34 3.97
CA ASP A 102 -27.95 -7.09 3.19
C ASP A 102 -27.53 -5.85 4.01
N TYR A 103 -27.60 -5.93 5.35
CA TYR A 103 -27.35 -4.80 6.26
C TYR A 103 -26.07 -4.94 7.07
N PHE A 104 -25.47 -6.14 7.12
CA PHE A 104 -24.37 -6.43 8.04
C PHE A 104 -23.30 -7.30 7.40
N SER A 105 -22.07 -6.83 7.44
CA SER A 105 -20.89 -7.60 7.04
C SER A 105 -19.71 -7.39 7.99
N LEU A 106 -18.79 -8.35 7.99
CA LEU A 106 -17.53 -8.33 8.71
C LEU A 106 -16.40 -8.22 7.71
N GLU A 107 -15.51 -7.27 7.90
CA GLU A 107 -14.26 -7.15 7.16
C GLU A 107 -13.08 -7.52 8.06
N ASN A 108 -12.24 -8.45 7.59
CA ASN A 108 -10.94 -8.76 8.17
C ASN A 108 -9.86 -8.34 7.18
N LYS A 109 -8.97 -7.46 7.58
CA LYS A 109 -7.91 -6.92 6.74
C LYS A 109 -6.54 -7.22 7.30
N ILE A 110 -5.64 -7.67 6.45
CA ILE A 110 -4.21 -7.80 6.71
C ILE A 110 -3.51 -6.72 5.89
N ILE A 111 -2.75 -5.88 6.57
CA ILE A 111 -1.98 -4.79 5.96
C ILE A 111 -0.51 -5.13 6.19
N PHE A 112 0.23 -5.30 5.10
CA PHE A 112 1.67 -5.51 5.12
C PHE A 112 2.38 -4.37 4.41
N ARG A 113 3.42 -3.84 5.06
CA ARG A 113 4.27 -2.79 4.50
C ARG A 113 5.72 -3.18 4.71
N HIS A 114 6.50 -3.08 3.64
CA HIS A 114 7.94 -3.27 3.65
C HIS A 114 8.60 -2.06 3.01
N ASP A 115 9.64 -1.55 3.65
CA ASP A 115 10.53 -0.51 3.14
C ASP A 115 11.96 -1.03 3.26
N SER A 116 12.64 -1.21 2.13
CA SER A 116 13.99 -1.79 2.12
C SER A 116 15.09 -0.82 2.58
N ASP A 117 14.79 0.49 2.62
CA ASP A 117 15.70 1.54 3.07
C ASP A 117 14.98 2.53 4.02
N PRO A 118 14.47 2.03 5.17
CA PRO A 118 13.80 2.90 6.11
C PRO A 118 14.80 3.78 6.86
N PRO A 119 14.40 4.99 7.31
CA PRO A 119 15.21 5.77 8.24
C PRO A 119 15.61 4.92 9.46
N SER A 120 16.84 5.07 9.93
CA SER A 120 17.49 4.19 10.92
C SER A 120 16.74 3.96 12.25
N ALA A 121 15.71 4.77 12.53
CA ALA A 121 14.85 4.63 13.72
C ALA A 121 13.59 3.78 13.45
N LEU A 122 13.32 3.37 12.19
CA LEU A 122 12.15 2.62 11.78
C LEU A 122 12.52 1.17 11.44
N LYS A 123 11.51 0.30 11.45
CA LYS A 123 11.63 -1.09 11.02
C LYS A 123 11.36 -1.19 9.52
N GLU A 124 11.98 -2.17 8.88
CA GLU A 124 11.74 -2.50 7.47
C GLU A 124 10.33 -3.04 7.25
N ASP A 125 9.81 -3.84 8.19
CA ASP A 125 8.52 -4.49 8.07
C ASP A 125 7.52 -3.98 9.10
N ASP A 126 6.29 -3.79 8.64
CA ASP A 126 5.11 -3.50 9.46
C ASP A 126 3.94 -4.39 9.03
N LEU A 127 3.31 -5.04 10.01
CA LEU A 127 2.16 -5.91 9.81
C LEU A 127 1.04 -5.53 10.76
N ALA A 128 -0.13 -5.21 10.19
CA ALA A 128 -1.32 -4.88 10.96
C ALA A 128 -2.50 -5.79 10.59
N PHE A 129 -3.29 -6.15 11.60
CA PHE A 129 -4.59 -6.80 11.46
C PHE A 129 -5.68 -5.84 11.87
N VAL A 130 -6.69 -5.71 11.02
CA VAL A 130 -7.85 -4.86 11.27
C VAL A 130 -9.10 -5.71 11.11
N ALA A 131 -9.98 -5.70 12.12
CA ALA A 131 -11.31 -6.28 12.03
C ALA A 131 -12.34 -5.14 12.15
N GLY A 132 -13.27 -5.07 11.21
CA GLY A 132 -14.30 -4.05 11.13
C GLY A 132 -15.66 -4.64 10.87
N VAL A 133 -16.68 -3.96 11.38
CA VAL A 133 -18.08 -4.27 11.13
C VAL A 133 -18.65 -3.18 10.23
N LEU A 134 -19.29 -3.58 9.14
CA LEU A 134 -19.90 -2.69 8.17
C LEU A 134 -21.41 -2.81 8.26
N PHE A 135 -22.09 -1.66 8.35
CA PHE A 135 -23.54 -1.56 8.31
C PHE A 135 -23.97 -0.77 7.09
N SER A 136 -24.92 -1.31 6.31
CA SER A 136 -25.57 -0.67 5.16
C SER A 136 -27.02 -0.35 5.50
N PHE A 137 -27.49 0.85 5.18
CA PHE A 137 -28.87 1.31 5.46
C PHE A 137 -29.57 1.71 4.17
#